data_a9e54cb8119f5653ec53b1e6a4fc9974
#
_entry.id   a9e54cb8119f5653ec53b1e6a4fc9974
#
_cell.length_a   1.000
_cell.length_b   1.000
_cell.length_c   1.000
_cell.angle_alpha   90.00
_cell.angle_beta   90.00
_cell.angle_gamma   90.00
#
_symmetry.space_group_name_H-M   'P 1'
#
loop_
_entity.id
_entity.type
_entity.pdbx_description
1 polymer ?
#
loop_
_entity_poly.entity_id
_entity_poly.type
_entity_poly.pdbx_seq_one_letter_code
_entity_poly.pdbx_strand_id
1 'polypeptide(L)'
;QTNTEIAQVLQSQLAEVGINLNIVTQDDNTSFSLIEAGEDFDLMLDFWQTNTGHADYVFNGMLLSTSVNNFSRYYNPEFDETYVKYASTGEGEEREALLKQLYDDMVTDTPIIGLYSETKVIAATSKLQGLMLSQIGAHEYQNAVVTED
;
A
#
# COMPACT_ATOMS: atom_id res chain seq x y z
N GLN A 1 -1.58 -16.33 -4.03
CA GLN A 1 -2.19 -16.78 -5.31
C GLN A 1 -2.56 -15.58 -6.17
N THR A 2 -3.20 -14.57 -5.61
CA THR A 2 -3.62 -13.34 -6.32
C THR A 2 -2.44 -12.57 -6.92
N ASN A 3 -1.32 -12.41 -6.20
CA ASN A 3 -0.16 -11.68 -6.72
C ASN A 3 0.45 -12.35 -7.94
N THR A 4 0.51 -13.69 -7.97
CA THR A 4 1.01 -14.44 -9.13
C THR A 4 0.11 -14.23 -10.36
N GLU A 5 -1.21 -14.22 -10.18
CA GLU A 5 -2.16 -13.97 -11.26
C GLU A 5 -2.03 -12.55 -11.82
N ILE A 6 -1.87 -11.57 -10.94
CA ILE A 6 -1.62 -10.17 -11.33
C ILE A 6 -0.29 -10.06 -12.10
N ALA A 7 0.77 -10.69 -11.61
CA ALA A 7 2.07 -10.71 -12.28
C ALA A 7 1.98 -11.30 -13.69
N GLN A 8 1.20 -12.36 -13.90
CA GLN A 8 0.98 -12.96 -15.21
C GLN A 8 0.23 -12.03 -16.17
N VAL A 9 -0.76 -11.28 -15.66
CA VAL A 9 -1.46 -10.28 -16.48
C VAL A 9 -0.51 -9.16 -16.88
N LEU A 10 0.28 -8.63 -15.93
CA LEU A 10 1.29 -7.61 -16.20
C LEU A 10 2.35 -8.10 -17.18
N GLN A 11 2.81 -9.35 -17.03
CA GLN A 11 3.76 -9.97 -17.97
C GLN A 11 3.22 -9.97 -19.40
N SER A 12 1.94 -10.34 -19.58
CA SER A 12 1.31 -10.34 -20.89
C SER A 12 1.19 -8.93 -21.49
N GLN A 13 0.75 -7.95 -20.69
CA GLN A 13 0.58 -6.58 -21.14
C GLN A 13 1.92 -5.90 -21.47
N LEU A 14 2.93 -6.12 -20.65
CA LEU A 14 4.28 -5.56 -20.87
C LEU A 14 4.95 -6.17 -22.09
N ALA A 15 4.70 -7.44 -22.38
CA ALA A 15 5.20 -8.10 -23.60
C ALA A 15 4.68 -7.42 -24.88
N GLU A 16 3.47 -6.89 -24.89
CA GLU A 16 2.89 -6.17 -26.03
C GLU A 16 3.67 -4.89 -26.40
N VAL A 17 4.35 -4.30 -25.42
CA VAL A 17 5.21 -3.12 -25.61
C VAL A 17 6.70 -3.47 -25.60
N GLY A 18 7.05 -4.76 -25.70
CA GLY A 18 8.42 -5.24 -25.85
C GLY A 18 9.19 -5.38 -24.54
N ILE A 19 8.51 -5.34 -23.38
CA ILE A 19 9.13 -5.55 -22.07
C ILE A 19 8.89 -6.99 -21.64
N ASN A 20 9.98 -7.76 -21.45
CA ASN A 20 9.91 -9.14 -20.97
C ASN A 20 10.04 -9.17 -19.45
N LEU A 21 8.98 -9.59 -18.78
CA LEU A 21 8.93 -9.74 -17.33
C LEU A 21 9.26 -11.18 -16.93
N ASN A 22 10.25 -11.35 -16.05
CA ASN A 22 10.56 -12.65 -15.44
C ASN A 22 9.90 -12.70 -14.05
N ILE A 23 8.94 -13.62 -13.87
CA ILE A 23 8.21 -13.73 -12.60
C ILE A 23 8.96 -14.70 -11.69
N VAL A 24 9.36 -14.21 -10.52
CA VAL A 24 9.93 -15.00 -9.42
C VAL A 24 8.91 -15.02 -8.29
N THR A 25 8.39 -16.20 -7.97
CA THR A 25 7.42 -16.39 -6.89
C THR A 25 8.12 -16.97 -5.66
N GLN A 26 7.95 -16.32 -4.53
CA GLN A 26 8.52 -16.69 -3.24
C GLN A 26 7.45 -16.59 -2.15
N ASP A 27 7.70 -17.21 -1.00
CA ASP A 27 6.93 -16.92 0.21
C ASP A 27 7.36 -15.59 0.83
N ASP A 28 6.47 -15.00 1.64
CA ASP A 28 6.69 -13.66 2.21
C ASP A 28 7.99 -13.56 3.03
N ASN A 29 8.31 -14.57 3.85
CA ASN A 29 9.51 -14.54 4.68
C ASN A 29 10.78 -14.56 3.82
N THR A 30 10.80 -15.36 2.77
CA THR A 30 11.90 -15.41 1.81
C THR A 30 12.02 -14.08 1.08
N SER A 31 10.91 -13.49 0.64
CA SER A 31 10.89 -12.19 -0.04
C SER A 31 11.47 -11.09 0.86
N PHE A 32 11.01 -10.98 2.10
CA PHE A 32 11.54 -9.98 3.04
C PHE A 32 13.04 -10.19 3.33
N SER A 33 13.47 -11.43 3.53
CA SER A 33 14.89 -11.73 3.77
C SER A 33 15.79 -11.33 2.60
N LEU A 34 15.34 -11.52 1.37
CA LEU A 34 16.09 -11.13 0.17
C LEU A 34 16.16 -9.61 0.01
N ILE A 35 15.05 -8.90 0.28
CA ILE A 35 15.02 -7.43 0.29
C ILE A 35 15.97 -6.86 1.32
N GLU A 36 15.95 -7.40 2.55
CA GLU A 36 16.88 -7.00 3.63
C GLU A 36 18.35 -7.31 3.27
N ALA A 37 18.61 -8.41 2.57
CA ALA A 37 19.93 -8.76 2.06
C ALA A 37 20.40 -7.88 0.88
N GLY A 38 19.51 -7.01 0.35
CA GLY A 38 19.83 -6.12 -0.76
C GLY A 38 19.79 -6.79 -2.13
N GLU A 39 19.10 -7.93 -2.24
CA GLU A 39 18.88 -8.59 -3.54
C GLU A 39 18.19 -7.65 -4.52
N ASP A 40 18.62 -7.71 -5.78
CA ASP A 40 18.10 -6.84 -6.84
C ASP A 40 16.83 -7.42 -7.44
N PHE A 41 15.86 -6.54 -7.62
CA PHE A 41 14.65 -6.77 -8.39
C PHE A 41 14.30 -5.47 -9.13
N ASP A 42 13.70 -5.58 -10.32
CA ASP A 42 13.24 -4.42 -11.08
C ASP A 42 11.85 -3.97 -10.65
N LEU A 43 10.99 -4.93 -10.31
CA LEU A 43 9.62 -4.70 -9.86
C LEU A 43 9.26 -5.66 -8.73
N MET A 44 8.49 -5.18 -7.79
CA MET A 44 7.91 -5.97 -6.70
C MET A 44 6.41 -5.73 -6.63
N LEU A 45 5.64 -6.81 -6.50
CA LEU A 45 4.22 -6.72 -6.17
C LEU A 45 4.04 -6.86 -4.67
N ASP A 46 3.45 -5.83 -4.09
CA ASP A 46 3.17 -5.78 -2.66
C ASP A 46 1.77 -5.20 -2.42
N PHE A 47 1.29 -5.30 -1.19
CA PHE A 47 0.07 -4.61 -0.79
C PHE A 47 0.35 -3.71 0.41
N TRP A 48 -0.35 -2.60 0.47
CA TRP A 48 -0.27 -1.70 1.61
C TRP A 48 -1.67 -1.38 2.13
N GLN A 49 -1.87 -1.56 3.42
CA GLN A 49 -3.13 -1.23 4.07
C GLN A 49 -2.92 0.01 4.95
N THR A 50 -3.66 1.08 4.65
CA THR A 50 -3.64 2.30 5.46
C THR A 50 -4.48 2.10 6.72
N ASN A 51 -3.82 1.83 7.85
CA ASN A 51 -4.51 1.59 9.12
C ASN A 51 -5.12 2.85 9.75
N THR A 52 -4.69 4.03 9.31
CA THR A 52 -5.18 5.33 9.78
C THR A 52 -6.24 5.92 8.87
N GLY A 53 -6.38 5.43 7.64
CA GLY A 53 -7.21 6.04 6.59
C GLY A 53 -6.63 7.35 6.03
N HIS A 54 -5.42 7.75 6.45
CA HIS A 54 -4.75 8.95 5.96
C HIS A 54 -3.63 8.61 4.97
N ALA A 55 -3.45 9.46 3.98
CA ALA A 55 -2.44 9.30 2.93
C ALA A 55 -1.00 9.33 3.46
N ASP A 56 -0.74 10.07 4.53
CA ASP A 56 0.56 10.15 5.19
C ASP A 56 1.06 8.80 5.69
N TYR A 57 0.18 7.83 5.90
CA TYR A 57 0.57 6.47 6.24
C TYR A 57 1.36 5.77 5.13
N VAL A 58 1.07 6.09 3.87
CA VAL A 58 1.85 5.62 2.71
C VAL A 58 3.20 6.33 2.65
N PHE A 59 3.21 7.65 2.80
CA PHE A 59 4.44 8.44 2.75
C PHE A 59 5.43 8.01 3.83
N ASN A 60 4.99 7.97 5.08
CA ASN A 60 5.83 7.56 6.20
C ASN A 60 6.22 6.08 6.10
N GLY A 61 5.29 5.23 5.72
CA GLY A 61 5.47 3.79 5.73
C GLY A 61 6.31 3.25 4.58
N MET A 62 6.25 3.86 3.39
CA MET A 62 6.84 3.28 2.19
C MET A 62 7.82 4.20 1.45
N LEU A 63 7.71 5.53 1.61
CA LEU A 63 8.43 6.46 0.72
C LEU A 63 9.54 7.26 1.39
N LEU A 64 9.49 7.47 2.72
CA LEU A 64 10.62 8.13 3.39
C LEU A 64 11.90 7.31 3.24
N SER A 65 13.01 7.97 3.01
CA SER A 65 14.32 7.32 2.87
C SER A 65 14.73 6.55 4.12
N THR A 66 14.17 6.88 5.27
CA THR A 66 14.40 6.23 6.57
C THR A 66 13.42 5.09 6.87
N SER A 67 12.42 4.86 6.02
CA SER A 67 11.44 3.80 6.24
C SER A 67 12.03 2.42 5.96
N VAL A 68 11.81 1.50 6.89
CA VAL A 68 12.21 0.08 6.72
C VAL A 68 11.43 -0.64 5.62
N ASN A 69 10.28 -0.11 5.23
CA ASN A 69 9.44 -0.66 4.16
C ASN A 69 9.60 0.11 2.83
N ASN A 70 10.61 0.97 2.72
CA ASN A 70 10.93 1.63 1.45
C ASN A 70 11.63 0.64 0.50
N PHE A 71 10.89 -0.36 0.05
CA PHE A 71 11.40 -1.39 -0.85
C PHE A 71 11.70 -0.87 -2.26
N SER A 72 11.08 0.24 -2.66
CA SER A 72 11.41 0.94 -3.89
C SER A 72 12.78 1.61 -3.88
N ARG A 73 13.41 1.71 -2.70
CA ARG A 73 14.66 2.45 -2.48
C ARG A 73 14.57 3.92 -2.94
N TYR A 74 13.36 4.46 -2.88
CA TYR A 74 13.11 5.86 -3.21
C TYR A 74 13.94 6.77 -2.31
N TYR A 75 14.64 7.70 -2.93
CA TYR A 75 15.46 8.66 -2.21
C TYR A 75 15.26 10.05 -2.81
N ASN A 76 14.54 10.88 -2.10
CA ASN A 76 14.32 12.28 -2.43
C ASN A 76 14.39 13.11 -1.13
N PRO A 77 15.53 13.78 -0.87
CA PRO A 77 15.69 14.58 0.35
C PRO A 77 14.65 15.70 0.50
N GLU A 78 14.17 16.30 -0.60
CA GLU A 78 13.15 17.33 -0.57
C GLU A 78 11.80 16.75 -0.15
N PHE A 79 11.47 15.54 -0.57
CA PHE A 79 10.30 14.80 -0.11
C PHE A 79 10.36 14.54 1.39
N ASP A 80 11.50 14.05 1.90
CA ASP A 80 11.71 13.79 3.32
C ASP A 80 11.55 15.07 4.16
N GLU A 81 12.15 16.19 3.73
CA GLU A 81 12.02 17.49 4.40
C GLU A 81 10.57 18.01 4.37
N THR A 82 9.88 17.86 3.23
CA THR A 82 8.48 18.28 3.09
C THR A 82 7.60 17.44 4.00
N TYR A 83 7.85 16.13 4.12
CA TYR A 83 7.11 15.28 5.04
C TYR A 83 7.31 15.68 6.50
N VAL A 84 8.52 16.01 6.93
CA VAL A 84 8.79 16.49 8.30
C VAL A 84 8.02 17.77 8.61
N LYS A 85 7.97 18.71 7.66
CA LYS A 85 7.16 19.94 7.79
C LYS A 85 5.67 19.60 7.88
N TYR A 86 5.17 18.77 6.96
CA TYR A 86 3.78 18.32 6.93
C TYR A 86 3.38 17.68 8.26
N ALA A 87 4.19 16.75 8.79
CA ALA A 87 3.90 16.04 10.04
C ALA A 87 3.87 16.95 11.28
N SER A 88 4.59 18.07 11.24
CA SER A 88 4.63 19.06 12.33
C SER A 88 3.66 20.21 12.16
N THR A 89 3.00 20.35 11.00
CA THR A 89 2.05 21.42 10.71
C THR A 89 0.63 21.00 11.15
N GLY A 90 -0.05 21.86 11.89
CA GLY A 90 -1.45 21.69 12.27
C GLY A 90 -2.39 21.72 11.08
N GLU A 91 -3.64 21.30 11.28
CA GLU A 91 -4.66 21.33 10.23
C GLU A 91 -4.85 22.75 9.67
N GLY A 92 -5.01 22.87 8.35
CA GLY A 92 -5.22 24.11 7.63
C GLY A 92 -4.57 24.14 6.25
N GLU A 93 -4.69 25.28 5.58
CA GLU A 93 -4.24 25.47 4.19
C GLU A 93 -2.75 25.15 3.97
N GLU A 94 -1.90 25.47 4.94
CA GLU A 94 -0.47 25.17 4.85
C GLU A 94 -0.21 23.65 4.83
N ARG A 95 -0.89 22.91 5.71
CA ARG A 95 -0.77 21.44 5.74
C ARG A 95 -1.31 20.81 4.46
N GLU A 96 -2.41 21.32 3.92
CA GLU A 96 -2.97 20.85 2.64
C GLU A 96 -2.02 21.12 1.48
N ALA A 97 -1.36 22.27 1.46
CA ALA A 97 -0.36 22.59 0.43
C ALA A 97 0.86 21.65 0.49
N LEU A 98 1.36 21.34 1.69
CA LEU A 98 2.44 20.39 1.89
C LEU A 98 2.02 18.96 1.48
N LEU A 99 0.80 18.55 1.81
CA LEU A 99 0.25 17.26 1.39
C LEU A 99 0.18 17.18 -0.14
N LYS A 100 -0.29 18.23 -0.78
CA LYS A 100 -0.34 18.30 -2.24
C LYS A 100 1.04 18.19 -2.86
N GLN A 101 2.05 18.86 -2.30
CA GLN A 101 3.42 18.76 -2.78
C GLN A 101 3.94 17.33 -2.69
N LEU A 102 3.75 16.63 -1.56
CA LEU A 102 4.13 15.22 -1.41
C LEU A 102 3.47 14.32 -2.45
N TYR A 103 2.20 14.58 -2.79
CA TYR A 103 1.52 13.86 -3.87
C TYR A 103 2.11 14.17 -5.24
N ASP A 104 2.38 15.42 -5.53
CA ASP A 104 2.95 15.84 -6.81
C ASP A 104 4.34 15.21 -7.01
N ASP A 105 5.16 15.16 -5.97
CA ASP A 105 6.48 14.52 -5.97
C ASP A 105 6.34 13.00 -6.20
N MET A 106 5.44 12.34 -5.46
CA MET A 106 5.18 10.90 -5.63
C MET A 106 4.70 10.57 -7.05
N VAL A 107 3.84 11.38 -7.64
CA VAL A 107 3.36 11.16 -9.02
C VAL A 107 4.46 11.42 -10.04
N THR A 108 5.30 12.41 -9.81
CA THR A 108 6.40 12.77 -10.72
C THR A 108 7.50 11.71 -10.73
N ASP A 109 7.91 11.26 -9.56
CA ASP A 109 9.01 10.31 -9.40
C ASP A 109 8.55 8.85 -9.56
N THR A 110 7.26 8.59 -9.35
CA THR A 110 6.61 7.29 -9.52
C THR A 110 7.32 6.13 -8.78
N PRO A 111 7.68 6.26 -7.50
CA PRO A 111 8.34 5.18 -6.75
C PRO A 111 7.45 3.96 -6.52
N ILE A 112 6.13 4.15 -6.56
CA ILE A 112 5.11 3.12 -6.44
C ILE A 112 4.00 3.36 -7.46
N ILE A 113 3.40 2.26 -7.94
CA ILE A 113 2.28 2.29 -8.88
C ILE A 113 1.09 1.59 -8.24
N GLY A 114 0.03 2.33 -7.95
CA GLY A 114 -1.23 1.77 -7.47
C GLY A 114 -1.96 1.03 -8.58
N LEU A 115 -2.16 -0.27 -8.43
CA LEU A 115 -2.85 -1.09 -9.42
C LEU A 115 -4.35 -1.15 -9.17
N TYR A 116 -4.77 -1.40 -7.93
CA TYR A 116 -6.18 -1.47 -7.54
C TYR A 116 -6.35 -1.40 -6.02
N SER A 117 -7.57 -1.16 -5.58
CA SER A 117 -7.96 -1.30 -4.18
C SER A 117 -8.80 -2.55 -3.98
N GLU A 118 -8.41 -3.39 -3.03
CA GLU A 118 -9.13 -4.62 -2.73
C GLU A 118 -10.48 -4.34 -2.04
N THR A 119 -11.52 -4.98 -2.53
CA THR A 119 -12.83 -4.95 -1.86
C THR A 119 -12.90 -6.04 -0.80
N LYS A 120 -13.10 -5.67 0.46
CA LYS A 120 -13.34 -6.62 1.54
C LYS A 120 -14.81 -7.04 1.55
N VAL A 121 -15.05 -8.34 1.60
CA VAL A 121 -16.39 -8.93 1.62
C VAL A 121 -16.54 -9.78 2.87
N ILE A 122 -17.66 -9.60 3.57
CA ILE A 122 -18.04 -10.47 4.70
C ILE A 122 -19.24 -11.33 4.27
N ALA A 123 -19.17 -12.61 4.60
CA ALA A 123 -20.30 -13.51 4.55
C ALA A 123 -20.61 -13.99 5.96
N ALA A 124 -21.87 -13.92 6.34
CA ALA A 124 -22.34 -14.39 7.64
C ALA A 124 -23.67 -15.11 7.50
N THR A 125 -24.00 -15.95 8.46
CA THR A 125 -25.35 -16.56 8.55
C THR A 125 -26.39 -15.49 8.87
N SER A 126 -27.64 -15.70 8.49
CA SER A 126 -28.74 -14.80 8.81
C SER A 126 -28.98 -14.61 10.33
N LYS A 127 -28.47 -15.52 11.14
CA LYS A 127 -28.51 -15.44 12.60
C LYS A 127 -27.52 -14.45 13.19
N LEU A 128 -26.44 -14.13 12.49
CA LEU A 128 -25.44 -13.15 12.93
C LEU A 128 -25.81 -11.78 12.37
N GLN A 129 -26.22 -10.88 13.25
CA GLN A 129 -26.59 -9.51 12.92
C GLN A 129 -25.59 -8.51 13.54
N GLY A 130 -25.50 -7.31 12.98
CA GLY A 130 -24.65 -6.25 13.52
C GLY A 130 -23.16 -6.41 13.31
N LEU A 131 -22.72 -7.41 12.52
CA LEU A 131 -21.33 -7.49 12.06
C LEU A 131 -21.09 -6.42 10.99
N MET A 132 -20.05 -5.61 11.16
CA MET A 132 -19.71 -4.53 10.24
C MET A 132 -18.24 -4.62 9.83
N LEU A 133 -17.91 -3.97 8.71
CA LEU A 133 -16.53 -3.64 8.34
C LEU A 133 -16.30 -2.16 8.60
N SER A 134 -15.19 -1.84 9.23
CA SER A 134 -14.71 -0.46 9.30
C SER A 134 -14.26 0.04 7.92
N GLN A 135 -14.03 1.33 7.80
CA GLN A 135 -13.51 1.93 6.56
C GLN A 135 -12.15 1.35 6.12
N ILE A 136 -11.37 0.83 7.06
CA ILE A 136 -10.08 0.18 6.82
C ILE A 136 -10.21 -1.36 6.66
N GLY A 137 -11.42 -1.88 6.58
CA GLY A 137 -11.68 -3.31 6.37
C GLY A 137 -11.50 -4.20 7.61
N ALA A 138 -11.36 -3.62 8.81
CA ALA A 138 -11.34 -4.38 10.05
C ALA A 138 -12.76 -4.85 10.43
N HIS A 139 -12.87 -6.07 10.97
CA HIS A 139 -14.15 -6.59 11.43
C HIS A 139 -14.55 -5.94 12.76
N GLU A 140 -15.74 -5.36 12.82
CA GLU A 140 -16.31 -4.74 14.02
C GLU A 140 -17.38 -5.64 14.60
N TYR A 141 -17.11 -6.23 15.77
CA TYR A 141 -17.99 -7.18 16.46
C TYR A 141 -18.76 -6.56 17.61
N GLN A 142 -18.50 -5.30 17.96
CA GLN A 142 -19.08 -4.64 19.15
C GLN A 142 -20.62 -4.64 19.19
N ASN A 143 -21.26 -4.67 18.02
CA ASN A 143 -22.71 -4.73 17.88
C ASN A 143 -23.21 -6.08 17.35
N ALA A 144 -22.33 -7.06 17.23
CA ALA A 144 -22.68 -8.36 16.69
C ALA A 144 -23.47 -9.18 17.71
N VAL A 145 -24.61 -9.68 17.28
CA VAL A 145 -25.49 -10.56 18.09
C VAL A 145 -25.87 -11.79 17.28
N VAL A 146 -25.95 -12.92 17.96
CA VAL A 146 -26.51 -14.14 17.39
C VAL A 146 -27.95 -14.23 17.83
N THR A 147 -28.89 -14.27 16.88
CA THR A 147 -30.31 -14.46 17.14
C THR A 147 -30.61 -15.95 17.15
N GLU A 148 -31.38 -16.38 18.16
CA GLU A 148 -31.99 -17.71 18.17
C GLU A 148 -33.21 -17.73 17.22
N ASP A 149 -33.51 -18.88 16.62
CA ASP A 149 -34.69 -19.05 15.76
C ASP A 149 -35.95 -18.96 16.58
#